data_16f516512c023c8101583d0886c581d1
#
_entry.id   16f516512c023c8101583d0886c581d1
#
_cell.length_a   1.000
_cell.length_b   1.000
_cell.length_c   1.000
_cell.angle_alpha   90.00
_cell.angle_beta   90.00
_cell.angle_gamma   90.00
#
_symmetry.space_group_name_H-M   'P 1'
#
loop_
_entity.id
_entity.type
_entity.pdbx_description
1 polymer ?
#
loop_
_entity_poly.entity_id
_entity_poly.type
_entity_poly.pdbx_seq_one_letter_code
_entity_poly.pdbx_strand_id
1 'polypeptide(L)'
;MKIKTTLKKLKRGDVVSINWIDAGDLDHSSSSWFSEADAEKVFKEIPVQTIAVFFGMGKQNLFMVRDVERQDAKNPYYNGACIIPIGCIRSVEKLSNLKMSLHTKPEKSINLPRKLDALAYL
;
A
#
# COMPACT_ATOMS: atom_id res chain seq x y z
N MET A 1 10.35 -5.37 12.46
CA MET A 1 11.74 -5.20 12.35
C MET A 1 12.29 -5.30 10.99
N LYS A 2 12.37 -6.51 10.45
CA LYS A 2 12.88 -6.70 9.09
C LYS A 2 12.01 -5.97 8.07
N ILE A 3 10.72 -5.92 8.31
CA ILE A 3 9.80 -5.27 7.38
C ILE A 3 10.09 -3.78 7.27
N LYS A 4 10.23 -3.08 8.39
CA LYS A 4 10.54 -1.65 8.35
C LYS A 4 11.88 -1.38 7.69
N THR A 5 12.86 -2.23 7.96
CA THR A 5 14.18 -2.10 7.34
C THR A 5 14.09 -2.26 5.84
N THR A 6 13.34 -3.26 5.38
CA THR A 6 13.15 -3.49 3.95
C THR A 6 12.41 -2.33 3.30
N LEU A 7 11.35 -1.84 3.94
CA LEU A 7 10.58 -0.72 3.41
C LEU A 7 11.42 0.53 3.25
N LYS A 8 12.31 0.80 4.20
CA LYS A 8 13.18 1.98 4.14
C LYS A 8 14.17 1.93 2.99
N LYS A 9 14.44 0.75 2.47
CA LYS A 9 15.36 0.59 1.33
C LYS A 9 14.67 0.75 -0.01
N LEU A 10 13.34 0.80 -0.02
CA LEU A 10 12.61 0.95 -1.25
C LEU A 10 12.75 2.36 -1.81
N LYS A 11 12.81 2.43 -3.13
CA LYS A 11 12.89 3.69 -3.84
C LYS A 11 11.69 3.84 -4.76
N ARG A 12 11.25 5.07 -4.93
CA ARG A 12 10.12 5.34 -5.83
C ARG A 12 10.39 4.74 -7.20
N GLY A 13 9.45 3.96 -7.68
CA GLY A 13 9.59 3.26 -8.95
C GLY A 13 9.88 1.79 -8.81
N ASP A 14 10.29 1.33 -7.63
CA ASP A 14 10.51 -0.10 -7.41
C ASP A 14 9.20 -0.85 -7.52
N VAL A 15 9.22 -1.97 -8.22
CA VAL A 15 8.07 -2.87 -8.25
C VAL A 15 8.20 -3.83 -7.09
N VAL A 16 7.15 -3.91 -6.29
CA VAL A 16 7.19 -4.67 -5.04
C VAL A 16 5.98 -5.58 -4.91
N SER A 17 6.21 -6.71 -4.30
CA SER A 17 5.15 -7.61 -3.88
C SER A 17 5.00 -7.50 -2.37
N ILE A 18 3.80 -7.17 -1.93
CA ILE A 18 3.48 -7.01 -0.52
C ILE A 18 2.46 -8.06 -0.13
N ASN A 19 2.78 -8.85 0.86
CA ASN A 19 1.80 -9.74 1.49
C ASN A 19 1.34 -9.08 2.78
N TRP A 20 0.05 -8.88 2.89
CA TRP A 20 -0.50 -8.17 4.04
C TRP A 20 -1.85 -8.75 4.42
N ILE A 21 -2.33 -8.37 5.57
CA ILE A 21 -3.61 -8.86 6.10
C ILE A 21 -4.62 -7.73 6.05
N ASP A 22 -5.70 -7.98 5.34
CA ASP A 22 -6.82 -7.05 5.31
C ASP A 22 -7.74 -7.40 6.47
N ALA A 23 -7.82 -6.49 7.41
CA ALA A 23 -8.64 -6.66 8.60
C ALA A 23 -9.97 -5.93 8.46
N GLY A 24 -10.38 -5.63 7.26
CA GLY A 24 -11.62 -4.92 7.03
C GLY A 24 -12.84 -5.76 7.34
N ASP A 25 -13.97 -5.12 7.32
CA ASP A 25 -15.25 -5.76 7.55
C ASP A 25 -15.57 -6.69 6.37
N LEU A 26 -15.59 -7.98 6.65
CA LEU A 26 -15.66 -9.00 5.61
C LEU A 26 -17.07 -9.31 5.14
N ASP A 27 -18.04 -9.03 5.94
CA ASP A 27 -19.38 -9.48 5.63
C ASP A 27 -20.38 -8.37 5.89
N HIS A 28 -20.54 -7.54 4.89
CA HIS A 28 -21.47 -6.42 4.97
C HIS A 28 -22.93 -6.84 4.85
N SER A 29 -23.16 -8.05 4.37
CA SER A 29 -24.50 -8.53 4.13
C SER A 29 -25.08 -9.25 5.33
N SER A 30 -24.24 -9.69 6.24
CA SER A 30 -24.71 -10.46 7.37
C SER A 30 -25.25 -9.57 8.47
N SER A 31 -26.01 -10.16 9.33
CA SER A 31 -26.42 -9.54 10.56
C SER A 31 -25.19 -9.20 11.38
N SER A 32 -25.24 -8.07 12.06
CA SER A 32 -24.16 -7.70 12.97
C SER A 32 -24.10 -8.62 14.19
N TRP A 33 -25.11 -9.45 14.41
CA TRP A 33 -25.17 -10.34 15.56
C TRP A 33 -24.54 -11.68 15.24
N PHE A 34 -23.73 -12.18 16.16
CA PHE A 34 -23.15 -13.51 16.03
C PHE A 34 -22.95 -14.12 17.41
N SER A 35 -22.94 -15.44 17.47
CA SER A 35 -22.69 -16.16 18.71
C SER A 35 -21.19 -16.29 18.94
N GLU A 36 -20.83 -16.54 20.18
CA GLU A 36 -19.41 -16.79 20.48
C GLU A 36 -18.88 -18.00 19.70
N ALA A 37 -19.74 -19.00 19.49
CA ALA A 37 -19.35 -20.17 18.70
C ALA A 37 -19.02 -19.83 17.27
N ASP A 38 -19.60 -18.77 16.72
CA ASP A 38 -19.35 -18.36 15.35
C ASP A 38 -18.26 -17.32 15.22
N ALA A 39 -17.66 -16.90 16.34
CA ALA A 39 -16.66 -15.82 16.33
C ALA A 39 -15.49 -16.11 15.40
N GLU A 40 -15.02 -17.36 15.36
CA GLU A 40 -13.91 -17.71 14.48
C GLU A 40 -14.26 -17.53 13.01
N LYS A 41 -15.54 -17.70 12.66
CA LYS A 41 -15.96 -17.50 11.28
C LYS A 41 -16.08 -16.02 10.93
N VAL A 42 -16.44 -15.21 11.92
CA VAL A 42 -16.64 -13.79 11.73
C VAL A 42 -15.31 -13.03 11.73
N PHE A 43 -14.43 -13.36 12.67
CA PHE A 43 -13.15 -12.67 12.82
C PHE A 43 -12.07 -13.38 12.02
N LYS A 44 -12.16 -13.27 10.71
CA LYS A 44 -11.16 -13.83 9.83
C LYS A 44 -10.31 -12.73 9.23
N GLU A 45 -9.01 -12.97 9.26
CA GLU A 45 -8.09 -12.13 8.53
C GLU A 45 -8.02 -12.61 7.09
N ILE A 46 -8.01 -11.68 6.15
CA ILE A 46 -7.89 -12.02 4.74
C ILE A 46 -6.48 -11.74 4.29
N PRO A 47 -5.72 -12.76 3.90
CA PRO A 47 -4.40 -12.53 3.32
C PRO A 47 -4.56 -11.98 1.90
N VAL A 48 -3.81 -10.92 1.62
CA VAL A 48 -3.83 -10.26 0.32
C VAL A 48 -2.40 -10.12 -0.16
N GLN A 49 -2.20 -10.35 -1.45
CA GLN A 49 -0.94 -10.04 -2.10
C GLN A 49 -1.16 -8.89 -3.07
N THR A 50 -0.39 -7.84 -2.90
CA THR A 50 -0.44 -6.69 -3.79
C THR A 50 0.90 -6.56 -4.51
N ILE A 51 0.85 -6.51 -5.82
CA ILE A 51 2.04 -6.24 -6.63
C ILE A 51 1.81 -4.91 -7.31
N ALA A 52 2.65 -3.94 -7.01
CA ALA A 52 2.47 -2.58 -7.52
C ALA A 52 3.80 -1.83 -7.41
N VAL A 53 3.77 -0.56 -7.77
CA VAL A 53 4.95 0.28 -7.81
C VAL A 53 5.02 1.12 -6.54
N PHE A 54 6.14 1.06 -5.85
CA PHE A 54 6.33 1.85 -4.65
C PHE A 54 6.32 3.35 -5.00
N PHE A 55 5.49 4.10 -4.33
CA PHE A 55 5.38 5.54 -4.53
C PHE A 55 5.95 6.33 -3.37
N GLY A 56 5.69 5.91 -2.17
CA GLY A 56 6.17 6.58 -0.99
C GLY A 56 5.72 5.88 0.29
N MET A 57 6.10 6.44 1.43
CA MET A 57 5.76 5.86 2.71
C MET A 57 5.58 6.97 3.74
N GLY A 58 4.49 6.93 4.47
CA GLY A 58 4.27 7.77 5.62
C GLY A 58 4.67 7.03 6.90
N LYS A 59 4.27 7.57 8.03
CA LYS A 59 4.57 6.94 9.32
C LYS A 59 3.84 5.62 9.49
N GLN A 60 2.62 5.55 9.01
CA GLN A 60 1.74 4.41 9.25
C GLN A 60 1.34 3.68 8.00
N ASN A 61 1.56 4.24 6.83
CA ASN A 61 1.05 3.70 5.59
C ASN A 61 2.11 3.62 4.51
N LEU A 62 1.98 2.59 3.70
CA LEU A 62 2.75 2.40 2.48
C LEU A 62 1.87 2.84 1.32
N PHE A 63 2.43 3.62 0.40
CA PHE A 63 1.71 4.14 -0.76
C PHE A 63 2.26 3.54 -2.03
N MET A 64 1.37 2.96 -2.83
CA MET A 64 1.73 2.32 -4.08
C MET A 64 0.78 2.74 -5.19
N VAL A 65 1.24 2.65 -6.43
CA VAL A 65 0.41 2.95 -7.59
C VAL A 65 0.53 1.81 -8.60
N ARG A 66 -0.51 1.64 -9.42
CA ARG A 66 -0.50 0.59 -10.43
C ARG A 66 -0.15 1.11 -11.81
N ASP A 67 -0.57 2.32 -12.13
CA ASP A 67 -0.43 2.85 -13.48
C ASP A 67 0.14 4.25 -13.46
N VAL A 68 0.89 4.58 -14.50
CA VAL A 68 1.41 5.92 -14.71
C VAL A 68 1.03 6.35 -16.13
N GLU A 69 0.35 7.47 -16.25
CA GLU A 69 0.02 8.04 -17.54
C GLU A 69 1.06 9.11 -17.87
N ARG A 70 1.65 9.01 -19.05
CA ARG A 70 2.80 9.82 -19.41
C ARG A 70 2.59 10.70 -20.64
N GLN A 71 1.39 11.10 -20.91
CA GLN A 71 1.16 12.04 -22.00
C GLN A 71 1.99 13.30 -21.82
N ASP A 72 2.06 13.79 -20.59
CA ASP A 72 2.91 14.90 -20.23
C ASP A 72 4.03 14.36 -19.34
N ALA A 73 5.23 14.20 -19.88
CA ALA A 73 6.34 13.62 -19.14
C ALA A 73 6.73 14.46 -17.92
N LYS A 74 6.44 15.75 -17.95
CA LYS A 74 6.77 16.63 -16.82
C LYS A 74 5.74 16.53 -15.70
N ASN A 75 4.52 16.16 -16.03
CA ASN A 75 3.43 16.07 -15.06
C ASN A 75 2.67 14.76 -15.26
N PRO A 76 3.26 13.64 -14.88
CA PRO A 76 2.58 12.36 -15.02
C PRO A 76 1.39 12.25 -14.08
N TYR A 77 0.37 11.54 -14.52
CA TYR A 77 -0.77 11.19 -13.69
C TYR A 77 -0.64 9.75 -13.25
N TYR A 78 -1.04 9.50 -12.02
CA TYR A 78 -0.97 8.17 -11.43
C TYR A 78 -2.38 7.63 -11.21
N ASN A 79 -2.53 6.33 -11.35
CA ASN A 79 -3.81 5.66 -11.17
C ASN A 79 -3.63 4.40 -10.36
N GLY A 80 -4.71 4.01 -9.68
CA GLY A 80 -4.69 2.78 -8.91
C GLY A 80 -3.92 2.94 -7.61
N ALA A 81 -4.19 4.03 -6.90
CA ALA A 81 -3.56 4.25 -5.60
C ALA A 81 -3.94 3.13 -4.64
N CYS A 82 -2.93 2.61 -3.95
CA CYS A 82 -3.10 1.57 -2.97
C CYS A 82 -2.43 2.02 -1.68
N ILE A 83 -3.18 2.02 -0.59
CA ILE A 83 -2.68 2.44 0.71
C ILE A 83 -2.73 1.24 1.63
N ILE A 84 -1.56 0.81 2.10
CA ILE A 84 -1.46 -0.37 2.95
C ILE A 84 -0.91 0.04 4.30
N PRO A 85 -1.66 -0.20 5.39
CA PRO A 85 -1.13 0.08 6.73
C PRO A 85 0.10 -0.77 7.00
N ILE A 86 1.17 -0.14 7.45
CA ILE A 86 2.44 -0.83 7.66
C ILE A 86 2.29 -1.96 8.67
N GLY A 87 1.47 -1.74 9.69
CA GLY A 87 1.24 -2.76 10.70
C GLY A 87 0.58 -4.03 10.18
N CYS A 88 -0.06 -3.96 9.02
CA CYS A 88 -0.73 -5.11 8.41
C CYS A 88 0.17 -5.90 7.48
N ILE A 89 1.38 -5.41 7.20
CA ILE A 89 2.30 -6.05 6.26
C ILE A 89 2.97 -7.25 6.91
N ARG A 90 2.97 -8.36 6.20
CA ARG A 90 3.60 -9.60 6.67
C ARG A 90 4.93 -9.85 5.98
N SER A 91 5.03 -9.52 4.71
CA SER A 91 6.30 -9.65 3.99
C SER A 91 6.36 -8.69 2.82
N VAL A 92 7.57 -8.34 2.44
CA VAL A 92 7.86 -7.40 1.35
C VAL A 92 8.93 -8.02 0.48
N GLU A 93 8.69 -8.02 -0.81
CA GLU A 93 9.69 -8.51 -1.75
C GLU A 93 9.82 -7.52 -2.91
N LYS A 94 11.01 -7.01 -3.10
CA LYS A 94 11.31 -6.18 -4.26
C LYS A 94 11.54 -7.09 -5.45
N LEU A 95 10.84 -6.83 -6.55
CA LEU A 95 11.00 -7.61 -7.77
C LEU A 95 12.19 -7.02 -8.53
N SER A 96 13.32 -7.67 -8.43
CA SER A 96 14.63 -7.09 -8.67
C SER A 96 14.87 -6.47 -10.04
N ASN A 97 14.32 -7.01 -11.08
CA ASN A 97 14.61 -6.51 -12.43
C ASN A 97 13.49 -5.64 -12.97
N LEU A 98 12.52 -5.30 -12.14
CA LEU A 98 11.40 -4.50 -12.57
C LEU A 98 11.45 -3.15 -11.89
N LYS A 99 11.32 -2.11 -12.69
CA LYS A 99 11.29 -0.76 -12.18
C LYS A 99 10.49 0.12 -13.13
N MET A 100 9.56 0.87 -12.55
CA MET A 100 8.80 1.84 -13.33
C MET A 100 9.41 3.22 -13.13
N SER A 101 9.62 3.93 -14.22
CA SER A 101 10.16 5.28 -14.14
C SER A 101 9.08 6.24 -13.68
N LEU A 102 9.25 6.82 -12.50
CA LEU A 102 8.33 7.77 -11.92
C LEU A 102 8.98 9.12 -11.77
N HIS A 103 8.16 10.14 -11.56
CA HIS A 103 8.67 11.47 -11.30
C HIS A 103 9.33 11.50 -9.91
N THR A 104 10.57 11.94 -9.83
CA THR A 104 11.35 11.82 -8.61
C THR A 104 11.99 13.12 -8.15
N LYS A 105 11.44 14.27 -8.52
CA LYS A 105 12.06 15.54 -8.09
C LYS A 105 12.02 15.63 -6.56
N PRO A 106 13.19 15.77 -5.93
CA PRO A 106 13.29 15.61 -4.48
C PRO A 106 12.47 16.64 -3.69
N GLU A 107 12.49 17.86 -4.12
CA GLU A 107 11.84 18.94 -3.39
C GLU A 107 10.34 18.74 -3.31
N LYS A 108 9.76 18.05 -4.26
CA LYS A 108 8.33 17.76 -4.25
C LYS A 108 8.03 16.48 -3.52
N SER A 109 8.96 15.56 -3.51
CA SER A 109 8.76 14.26 -2.87
C SER A 109 8.65 14.37 -1.37
N ILE A 110 9.32 15.36 -0.79
CA ILE A 110 9.39 15.50 0.66
C ILE A 110 8.01 15.65 1.29
N ASN A 111 7.12 16.36 0.60
CA ASN A 111 5.80 16.65 1.15
C ASN A 111 4.74 15.61 0.78
N LEU A 112 5.02 14.76 -0.20
CA LEU A 112 4.04 13.79 -0.69
C LEU A 112 3.54 12.83 0.38
N PRO A 113 4.40 12.18 1.17
CA PRO A 113 3.90 11.25 2.18
C PRO A 113 2.92 11.88 3.14
N ARG A 114 3.18 13.13 3.53
CA ARG A 114 2.29 13.83 4.45
C ARG A 114 0.94 14.12 3.83
N LYS A 115 0.94 14.57 2.58
CA LYS A 115 -0.31 14.82 1.86
C LYS A 115 -1.11 13.55 1.67
N LEU A 116 -0.42 12.47 1.33
CA LEU A 116 -1.08 11.19 1.14
C LEU A 116 -1.64 10.64 2.44
N ASP A 117 -0.92 10.83 3.54
CA ASP A 117 -1.42 10.42 4.85
C ASP A 117 -2.69 11.18 5.21
N ALA A 118 -2.74 12.47 4.92
CA ALA A 118 -3.94 13.27 5.16
C ALA A 118 -5.11 12.74 4.34
N LEU A 119 -4.87 12.40 3.07
CA LEU A 119 -5.92 11.86 2.22
C LEU A 119 -6.40 10.49 2.69
N ALA A 120 -5.54 9.72 3.30
CA ALA A 120 -5.91 8.40 3.79
C ALA A 120 -6.96 8.45 4.90
N TYR A 121 -7.14 9.60 5.54
CA TYR A 121 -8.11 9.74 6.61
C TYR A 121 -9.42 10.38 6.14
N LEU A 122 -9.52 10.69 4.89
CA LEU A 122 -10.76 11.23 4.33
C LEU A 122 -11.68 10.11 3.89
#